data_98a9b154b508f432bb195202eff2abc4
#
_entry.id   98a9b154b508f432bb195202eff2abc4
#
_cell.length_a   1.000
_cell.length_b   1.000
_cell.length_c   1.000
_cell.angle_alpha   90.00
_cell.angle_beta   90.00
_cell.angle_gamma   90.00
#
_symmetry.space_group_name_H-M   'P 1'
#
loop_
_entity.id
_entity.type
_entity.pdbx_description
1 polymer ?
#
loop_
_entity_poly.entity_id
_entity_poly.type
_entity_poly.pdbx_seq_one_letter_code
_entity_poly.pdbx_strand_id
1 'polypeptide(L)'
;MYQLKKTEVTCICDDVYVLTDRAGCCVNLVIGKEKALVFDTGSGTDDIHGLIRRITGLPLVVINSHGHFDHIGGNGQFDTVYMHPDDFVILESYTAEILGQWRRELAPGQDGSCQPFEAGQWDKQWNNMKAKALDFDSFSLGGLECRVIPLRGHSRGSIGIWIPKRRLLLSGDALTPVMCLIFQNHMPVETQYHTLECVKDLDFDYYLTSHHNQWFPRQTIDRLMQCIENSGKGKWHPYQYPYPPYAKGRIYLDSMEGEPVALICESDREDDRGNL
;
A
#
# COMPACT_ATOMS: atom_id res chain seq x y z
N MET A 1 -19.50 5.38 5.23
CA MET A 1 -18.89 6.70 5.40
C MET A 1 -17.55 6.53 6.11
N TYR A 2 -16.47 6.94 5.48
CA TYR A 2 -15.12 6.87 6.04
C TYR A 2 -15.07 7.70 7.33
N GLN A 3 -14.63 7.13 8.45
CA GLN A 3 -14.32 7.93 9.63
C GLN A 3 -12.90 8.49 9.46
N LEU A 4 -12.80 9.76 9.05
CA LEU A 4 -11.52 10.43 8.94
C LEU A 4 -10.87 10.52 10.33
N LYS A 5 -9.63 10.05 10.42
CA LYS A 5 -8.81 10.13 11.63
C LYS A 5 -7.97 11.40 11.61
N LYS A 6 -7.25 11.67 12.68
CA LYS A 6 -6.22 12.70 12.70
C LYS A 6 -4.98 12.16 12.00
N THR A 7 -4.34 12.96 11.16
CA THR A 7 -3.03 12.64 10.57
C THR A 7 -2.00 12.42 11.66
N GLU A 8 -1.28 11.31 11.59
CA GLU A 8 -0.29 10.91 12.59
C GLU A 8 1.08 10.72 11.96
N VAL A 9 2.13 11.01 12.73
CA VAL A 9 3.51 10.71 12.38
C VAL A 9 4.08 9.82 13.46
N THR A 10 4.40 8.58 13.12
CA THR A 10 4.97 7.58 14.02
C THR A 10 6.42 7.35 13.66
N CYS A 11 7.34 7.53 14.61
CA CYS A 11 8.73 7.12 14.47
C CYS A 11 8.81 5.62 14.80
N ILE A 12 9.14 4.80 13.81
CA ILE A 12 9.25 3.33 13.97
C ILE A 12 10.60 2.97 14.58
N CYS A 13 11.65 3.55 14.03
CA CYS A 13 13.02 3.48 14.54
C CYS A 13 13.81 4.66 13.95
N ASP A 14 15.08 4.81 14.30
CA ASP A 14 15.91 5.90 13.83
C ASP A 14 15.82 6.06 12.31
N ASP A 15 15.45 7.27 11.87
CA ASP A 15 15.31 7.66 10.45
C ASP A 15 14.24 6.90 9.65
N VAL A 16 13.31 6.17 10.31
CA VAL A 16 12.17 5.48 9.68
C VAL A 16 10.86 5.94 10.31
N TYR A 17 9.99 6.51 9.50
CA TYR A 17 8.71 7.06 9.93
C TYR A 17 7.56 6.50 9.11
N VAL A 18 6.40 6.36 9.74
CA VAL A 18 5.11 6.12 9.08
C VAL A 18 4.23 7.36 9.28
N LEU A 19 3.79 7.94 8.18
CA LEU A 19 2.84 9.03 8.17
C LEU A 19 1.48 8.44 7.80
N THR A 20 0.55 8.40 8.75
CA THR A 20 -0.81 7.91 8.51
C THR A 20 -1.70 9.09 8.18
N ASP A 21 -2.29 9.11 6.99
CA ASP A 21 -3.22 10.14 6.60
C ASP A 21 -4.60 9.97 7.26
N ARG A 22 -5.50 10.92 7.06
CA ARG A 22 -6.85 10.90 7.66
C ARG A 22 -7.70 9.74 7.16
N ALA A 23 -7.43 9.23 5.98
CA ALA A 23 -8.08 8.03 5.44
C ALA A 23 -7.51 6.72 6.02
N GLY A 24 -6.42 6.79 6.78
CA GLY A 24 -5.76 5.62 7.36
C GLY A 24 -4.72 4.97 6.46
N CYS A 25 -4.36 5.64 5.35
CA CYS A 25 -3.31 5.18 4.46
C CYS A 25 -1.95 5.60 4.99
N CYS A 26 -0.98 4.71 4.92
CA CYS A 26 0.35 4.91 5.51
C CYS A 26 1.39 5.18 4.41
N VAL A 27 2.08 6.29 4.56
CA VAL A 27 3.24 6.66 3.75
C VAL A 27 4.49 6.36 4.54
N ASN A 28 5.41 5.56 4.00
CA ASN A 28 6.64 5.22 4.69
C ASN A 28 7.77 6.17 4.26
N LEU A 29 8.43 6.79 5.23
CA LEU A 29 9.55 7.70 5.02
C LEU A 29 10.82 7.10 5.61
N VAL A 30 11.86 6.92 4.77
CA VAL A 30 13.18 6.45 5.22
C VAL A 30 14.23 7.49 4.88
N ILE A 31 14.95 7.96 5.88
CA ILE A 31 15.94 9.04 5.75
C ILE A 31 17.35 8.44 5.66
N GLY A 32 18.05 8.72 4.56
CA GLY A 32 19.47 8.43 4.41
C GLY A 32 20.33 9.64 4.72
N LYS A 33 21.61 9.60 4.32
CA LYS A 33 22.53 10.73 4.53
C LYS A 33 22.40 11.82 3.47
N GLU A 34 21.97 11.48 2.26
CA GLU A 34 21.93 12.39 1.10
C GLU A 34 20.53 12.57 0.53
N LYS A 35 19.66 11.58 0.67
CA LYS A 35 18.29 11.56 0.17
C LYS A 35 17.36 10.88 1.17
N ALA A 36 16.07 11.11 1.02
CA ALA A 36 15.05 10.35 1.72
C ALA A 36 14.12 9.64 0.72
N LEU A 37 13.72 8.41 1.03
CA LEU A 37 12.71 7.65 0.31
C LEU A 37 11.34 7.98 0.90
N VAL A 38 10.38 8.29 0.03
CA VAL A 38 8.96 8.32 0.30
C VAL A 38 8.32 7.15 -0.44
N PHE A 39 7.78 6.19 0.28
CA PHE A 39 7.13 5.02 -0.29
C PHE A 39 5.63 5.13 -0.08
N ASP A 40 4.90 5.27 -1.17
CA ASP A 40 3.52 5.72 -1.31
C ASP A 40 3.31 7.22 -0.98
N THR A 41 2.14 7.74 -1.33
CA THR A 41 1.78 9.15 -1.14
C THR A 41 0.43 9.33 -0.44
N GLY A 42 -0.21 8.22 -0.06
CA GLY A 42 -1.51 8.20 0.60
C GLY A 42 -2.67 8.56 -0.32
N SER A 43 -3.83 8.78 0.28
CA SER A 43 -5.09 9.10 -0.42
C SER A 43 -5.15 10.53 -0.97
N GLY A 44 -4.18 11.38 -0.65
CA GLY A 44 -4.18 12.80 -1.05
C GLY A 44 -5.10 13.68 -0.21
N THR A 45 -5.62 13.19 0.92
CA THR A 45 -6.49 13.95 1.82
C THR A 45 -5.73 14.92 2.72
N ASP A 46 -4.41 14.80 2.79
CA ASP A 46 -3.53 15.57 3.66
C ASP A 46 -2.33 16.16 2.91
N ASP A 47 -1.71 17.19 3.48
CA ASP A 47 -0.44 17.76 3.02
C ASP A 47 0.72 16.87 3.49
N ILE A 48 0.87 15.70 2.86
CA ILE A 48 1.94 14.73 3.17
C ILE A 48 3.31 15.32 2.84
N HIS A 49 3.43 16.04 1.72
CA HIS A 49 4.69 16.69 1.36
C HIS A 49 5.13 17.69 2.43
N GLY A 50 4.23 18.57 2.89
CA GLY A 50 4.53 19.52 3.95
C GLY A 50 4.87 18.86 5.28
N LEU A 51 4.24 17.71 5.62
CA LEU A 51 4.60 16.90 6.78
C LEU A 51 6.03 16.36 6.65
N ILE A 52 6.38 15.75 5.52
CA ILE A 52 7.73 15.24 5.24
C ILE A 52 8.76 16.34 5.34
N ARG A 53 8.47 17.54 4.79
CA ARG A 53 9.40 18.68 4.83
C ARG A 53 9.65 19.25 6.23
N ARG A 54 8.77 18.99 7.19
CA ARG A 54 9.04 19.29 8.61
C ARG A 54 9.98 18.28 9.26
N ILE A 55 10.12 17.07 8.70
CA ILE A 55 11.01 16.02 9.20
C ILE A 55 12.38 16.11 8.53
N THR A 56 12.42 16.33 7.21
CA THR A 56 13.68 16.34 6.45
C THR A 56 13.69 17.39 5.32
N GLY A 57 14.83 18.05 5.14
CA GLY A 57 15.11 18.92 3.99
C GLY A 57 15.80 18.23 2.82
N LEU A 58 16.09 16.92 2.92
CA LEU A 58 16.83 16.18 1.89
C LEU A 58 16.04 16.05 0.57
N PRO A 59 16.70 15.87 -0.58
CA PRO A 59 16.07 15.47 -1.82
C PRO A 59 15.27 14.18 -1.63
N LEU A 60 14.07 14.11 -2.24
CA LEU A 60 13.18 12.96 -2.12
C LEU A 60 13.28 12.05 -3.34
N VAL A 61 13.27 10.75 -3.08
CA VAL A 61 12.95 9.70 -4.05
C VAL A 61 11.57 9.20 -3.69
N VAL A 62 10.57 9.42 -4.56
CA VAL A 62 9.18 9.09 -4.29
C VAL A 62 8.77 7.92 -5.19
N ILE A 63 8.32 6.83 -4.59
CA ILE A 63 7.98 5.59 -5.29
C ILE A 63 6.64 5.08 -4.77
N ASN A 64 5.69 4.80 -5.67
CA ASN A 64 4.46 4.11 -5.29
C ASN A 64 4.68 2.60 -5.28
N SER A 65 4.13 1.94 -4.26
CA SER A 65 4.13 0.48 -4.14
C SER A 65 3.32 -0.16 -5.25
N HIS A 66 2.19 0.46 -5.63
CA HIS A 66 1.28 0.04 -6.68
C HIS A 66 0.31 1.18 -7.06
N GLY A 67 -0.61 0.93 -7.99
CA GLY A 67 -1.43 1.96 -8.62
C GLY A 67 -2.77 2.25 -7.97
N HIS A 68 -3.16 1.66 -6.81
CA HIS A 68 -4.45 1.96 -6.20
C HIS A 68 -4.49 3.36 -5.59
N PHE A 69 -5.71 3.91 -5.56
CA PHE A 69 -5.98 5.32 -5.25
C PHE A 69 -5.36 5.80 -3.93
N ASP A 70 -5.46 4.99 -2.91
CA ASP A 70 -5.01 5.27 -1.55
C ASP A 70 -3.48 5.24 -1.38
N HIS A 71 -2.75 4.88 -2.43
CA HIS A 71 -1.28 4.92 -2.50
C HIS A 71 -0.75 6.02 -3.41
N ILE A 72 -1.57 6.48 -4.37
CA ILE A 72 -1.17 7.44 -5.40
C ILE A 72 -1.90 8.79 -5.31
N GLY A 73 -2.94 8.90 -4.46
CA GLY A 73 -3.78 10.09 -4.36
C GLY A 73 -3.01 11.38 -4.05
N GLY A 74 -1.90 11.27 -3.33
CA GLY A 74 -1.01 12.39 -3.00
C GLY A 74 0.09 12.67 -4.04
N ASN A 75 0.17 11.93 -5.16
CA ASN A 75 1.23 12.10 -6.17
C ASN A 75 1.36 13.53 -6.67
N GLY A 76 0.24 14.25 -6.79
CA GLY A 76 0.23 15.65 -7.24
C GLY A 76 0.96 16.65 -6.32
N GLN A 77 1.40 16.22 -5.14
CA GLN A 77 2.20 17.02 -4.20
C GLN A 77 3.71 16.97 -4.50
N PHE A 78 4.15 16.06 -5.38
CA PHE A 78 5.55 15.79 -5.65
C PHE A 78 5.91 16.06 -7.12
N ASP A 79 7.10 16.59 -7.38
CA ASP A 79 7.58 16.90 -8.74
C ASP A 79 7.80 15.64 -9.58
N THR A 80 8.24 14.55 -8.96
CA THR A 80 8.49 13.28 -9.64
C THR A 80 8.14 12.14 -8.70
N VAL A 81 7.30 11.23 -9.20
CA VAL A 81 6.91 9.98 -8.54
C VAL A 81 7.17 8.84 -9.52
N TYR A 82 7.69 7.73 -9.04
CA TYR A 82 7.93 6.52 -9.83
C TYR A 82 6.92 5.43 -9.45
N MET A 83 6.51 4.64 -10.44
CA MET A 83 5.62 3.50 -10.25
C MET A 83 5.95 2.41 -11.29
N HIS A 84 5.73 1.15 -10.94
CA HIS A 84 5.92 0.05 -11.88
C HIS A 84 4.95 0.20 -13.08
N PRO A 85 5.41 0.10 -14.33
CA PRO A 85 4.58 0.36 -15.51
C PRO A 85 3.37 -0.60 -15.65
N ASP A 86 3.43 -1.82 -15.11
CA ASP A 86 2.30 -2.76 -15.13
C ASP A 86 1.06 -2.23 -14.40
N ASP A 87 1.19 -1.20 -13.54
CA ASP A 87 0.08 -0.58 -12.82
C ASP A 87 -0.38 0.77 -13.41
N PHE A 88 0.18 1.22 -14.51
CA PHE A 88 -0.33 2.40 -15.21
C PHE A 88 -1.78 2.23 -15.66
N VAL A 89 -2.20 1.01 -15.99
CA VAL A 89 -3.59 0.70 -16.31
C VAL A 89 -4.54 1.05 -15.16
N ILE A 90 -4.11 0.95 -13.90
CA ILE A 90 -4.89 1.35 -12.74
C ILE A 90 -4.94 2.88 -12.66
N LEU A 91 -3.80 3.55 -12.76
CA LEU A 91 -3.72 5.01 -12.74
C LEU A 91 -4.59 5.64 -13.83
N GLU A 92 -4.56 5.09 -15.05
CA GLU A 92 -5.36 5.57 -16.18
C GLU A 92 -6.85 5.32 -16.04
N SER A 93 -7.27 4.39 -15.15
CA SER A 93 -8.67 4.09 -14.90
C SER A 93 -9.39 5.12 -14.03
N TYR A 94 -8.66 6.00 -13.31
CA TYR A 94 -9.26 7.00 -12.43
C TYR A 94 -9.88 8.16 -13.20
N THR A 95 -11.13 7.94 -13.63
CA THR A 95 -11.96 8.96 -14.28
C THR A 95 -12.47 9.99 -13.25
N ALA A 96 -12.95 11.14 -13.76
CA ALA A 96 -13.59 12.15 -12.91
C ALA A 96 -14.79 11.59 -12.12
N GLU A 97 -15.49 10.59 -12.66
CA GLU A 97 -16.60 9.93 -11.98
C GLU A 97 -16.13 9.12 -10.76
N ILE A 98 -15.08 8.30 -10.94
CA ILE A 98 -14.50 7.47 -9.87
C ILE A 98 -13.90 8.38 -8.79
N LEU A 99 -13.16 9.42 -9.18
CA LEU A 99 -12.62 10.40 -8.23
C LEU A 99 -13.74 11.15 -7.49
N GLY A 100 -14.87 11.40 -8.16
CA GLY A 100 -16.06 11.97 -7.53
C GLY A 100 -16.69 11.02 -6.49
N GLN A 101 -16.62 9.70 -6.69
CA GLN A 101 -17.06 8.71 -5.69
C GLN A 101 -16.14 8.76 -4.46
N TRP A 102 -14.83 8.70 -4.64
CA TRP A 102 -13.86 8.83 -3.55
C TRP A 102 -14.04 10.14 -2.78
N ARG A 103 -14.28 11.26 -3.48
CA ARG A 103 -14.55 12.54 -2.83
C ARG A 103 -15.76 12.47 -1.88
N ARG A 104 -16.85 11.82 -2.28
CA ARG A 104 -18.04 11.67 -1.44
C ARG A 104 -17.77 10.82 -0.20
N GLU A 105 -16.96 9.75 -0.34
CA GLU A 105 -16.60 8.90 0.78
C GLU A 105 -15.64 9.56 1.76
N LEU A 106 -14.69 10.34 1.25
CA LEU A 106 -13.67 11.02 2.04
C LEU A 106 -14.10 12.43 2.51
N ALA A 107 -15.28 12.90 2.09
CA ALA A 107 -15.81 14.20 2.57
C ALA A 107 -15.98 14.16 4.09
N PRO A 108 -15.55 15.20 4.83
CA PRO A 108 -15.73 15.28 6.27
C PRO A 108 -17.22 15.18 6.62
N GLY A 109 -17.52 14.37 7.63
CA GLY A 109 -18.88 14.29 8.18
C GLY A 109 -19.37 15.66 8.68
N GLN A 110 -20.69 15.84 8.78
CA GLN A 110 -21.31 17.12 9.20
C GLN A 110 -20.99 17.56 10.65
N ASP A 111 -20.23 16.76 11.39
CA ASP A 111 -19.89 17.02 12.79
C ASP A 111 -18.73 18.02 13.00
N GLY A 112 -18.12 18.53 11.92
CA GLY A 112 -17.11 19.57 11.97
C GLY A 112 -15.80 19.19 12.66
N SER A 113 -15.59 17.92 12.97
CA SER A 113 -14.41 17.43 13.71
C SER A 113 -13.10 17.45 12.91
N CYS A 114 -13.16 17.65 11.60
CA CYS A 114 -11.99 17.87 10.74
C CYS A 114 -12.15 19.17 9.97
N GLN A 115 -11.16 20.06 10.03
CA GLN A 115 -11.06 21.19 9.09
C GLN A 115 -11.11 20.62 7.67
N PRO A 116 -12.06 21.01 6.81
CA PRO A 116 -12.08 20.52 5.46
C PRO A 116 -10.79 20.95 4.77
N PHE A 117 -10.04 19.99 4.29
CA PHE A 117 -9.10 20.25 3.22
C PHE A 117 -9.93 20.84 2.09
N GLU A 118 -9.62 22.06 1.66
CA GLU A 118 -10.49 22.76 0.70
C GLU A 118 -10.69 21.87 -0.53
N ALA A 119 -11.93 21.60 -0.91
CA ALA A 119 -12.27 20.67 -1.99
C ALA A 119 -11.50 20.98 -3.29
N GLY A 120 -11.17 22.26 -3.53
CA GLY A 120 -10.31 22.67 -4.65
C GLY A 120 -8.85 22.20 -4.58
N GLN A 121 -8.33 21.86 -3.39
CA GLN A 121 -6.98 21.31 -3.25
C GLN A 121 -6.94 19.82 -3.63
N TRP A 122 -7.97 19.06 -3.28
CA TRP A 122 -8.09 17.67 -3.71
C TRP A 122 -8.16 17.56 -5.23
N ASP A 123 -8.99 18.38 -5.88
CA ASP A 123 -9.09 18.42 -7.33
C ASP A 123 -7.75 18.69 -8.00
N LYS A 124 -7.00 19.65 -7.45
CA LYS A 124 -5.69 19.99 -7.97
C LYS A 124 -4.71 18.81 -7.84
N GLN A 125 -4.74 18.10 -6.72
CA GLN A 125 -3.86 16.95 -6.48
C GLN A 125 -4.26 15.76 -7.35
N TRP A 126 -5.53 15.37 -7.35
CA TRP A 126 -6.02 14.21 -8.07
C TRP A 126 -5.96 14.37 -9.59
N ASN A 127 -6.20 15.59 -10.10
CA ASN A 127 -6.00 15.90 -11.53
C ASN A 127 -4.50 15.88 -11.94
N ASN A 128 -3.58 15.84 -10.99
CA ASN A 128 -2.14 15.76 -11.21
C ASN A 128 -1.52 14.45 -10.69
N MET A 129 -2.32 13.42 -10.44
CA MET A 129 -1.81 12.08 -10.14
C MET A 129 -1.06 11.53 -11.35
N LYS A 130 0.26 11.72 -11.36
CA LYS A 130 1.15 11.25 -12.43
C LYS A 130 2.27 10.44 -11.83
N ALA A 131 2.74 9.46 -12.56
CA ALA A 131 3.92 8.70 -12.25
C ALA A 131 4.77 8.53 -13.50
N LYS A 132 6.08 8.43 -13.32
CA LYS A 132 7.04 7.97 -14.32
C LYS A 132 7.24 6.47 -14.16
N ALA A 133 7.54 5.81 -15.26
CA ALA A 133 7.93 4.41 -15.21
C ALA A 133 9.17 4.25 -14.32
N LEU A 134 9.08 3.31 -13.40
CA LEU A 134 10.22 2.87 -12.59
C LEU A 134 11.11 2.02 -13.50
N ASP A 135 12.25 2.55 -13.89
CA ASP A 135 13.22 1.95 -14.83
C ASP A 135 14.55 1.58 -14.17
N PHE A 136 14.56 1.51 -12.84
CA PHE A 136 15.71 1.10 -12.04
C PHE A 136 15.28 0.06 -11.00
N ASP A 137 16.19 -0.84 -10.64
CA ASP A 137 16.01 -1.90 -9.67
C ASP A 137 16.71 -1.64 -8.32
N SER A 138 17.53 -0.58 -8.26
CA SER A 138 18.23 -0.15 -7.05
C SER A 138 18.57 1.33 -7.07
N PHE A 139 18.73 1.92 -5.87
CA PHE A 139 19.17 3.31 -5.69
C PHE A 139 19.78 3.51 -4.29
N SER A 140 20.55 4.58 -4.14
CA SER A 140 21.17 4.93 -2.85
C SER A 140 20.54 6.18 -2.23
N LEU A 141 20.36 6.13 -0.90
CA LEU A 141 19.96 7.29 -0.08
C LEU A 141 21.17 7.98 0.61
N GLY A 142 22.40 7.59 0.22
CA GLY A 142 23.61 7.99 0.93
C GLY A 142 23.85 7.10 2.15
N GLY A 143 24.57 5.98 1.92
CA GLY A 143 24.90 4.98 2.95
C GLY A 143 23.80 3.96 3.26
N LEU A 144 22.65 4.06 2.62
CA LEU A 144 21.59 3.04 2.55
C LEU A 144 21.35 2.71 1.09
N GLU A 145 21.64 1.47 0.71
CA GLU A 145 21.24 0.89 -0.57
C GLU A 145 19.81 0.38 -0.46
N CYS A 146 18.98 0.74 -1.44
CA CYS A 146 17.59 0.33 -1.56
C CYS A 146 17.42 -0.51 -2.82
N ARG A 147 16.73 -1.65 -2.73
CA ARG A 147 16.48 -2.55 -3.86
C ARG A 147 14.99 -2.69 -4.09
N VAL A 148 14.57 -2.55 -5.34
CA VAL A 148 13.18 -2.76 -5.74
C VAL A 148 12.94 -4.27 -5.86
N ILE A 149 11.93 -4.76 -5.16
CA ILE A 149 11.56 -6.17 -5.15
C ILE A 149 10.16 -6.32 -5.75
N PRO A 150 9.96 -7.15 -6.79
CA PRO A 150 8.62 -7.47 -7.27
C PRO A 150 7.82 -8.18 -6.18
N LEU A 151 6.62 -7.66 -5.87
CA LEU A 151 5.69 -8.23 -4.89
C LEU A 151 4.32 -8.45 -5.54
N ARG A 152 4.30 -9.14 -6.66
CA ARG A 152 3.09 -9.38 -7.46
C ARG A 152 2.06 -10.20 -6.68
N GLY A 153 0.80 -9.84 -6.81
CA GLY A 153 -0.32 -10.48 -6.13
C GLY A 153 -1.47 -9.50 -5.97
N HIS A 154 -1.37 -8.59 -5.02
CA HIS A 154 -2.36 -7.54 -4.80
C HIS A 154 -2.61 -6.70 -6.07
N SER A 155 -1.55 -6.35 -6.79
CA SER A 155 -1.60 -5.93 -8.19
C SER A 155 -0.45 -6.55 -8.99
N ARG A 156 -0.53 -6.47 -10.32
CA ARG A 156 0.50 -6.96 -11.23
C ARG A 156 1.80 -6.17 -11.09
N GLY A 157 1.70 -4.86 -10.85
CA GLY A 157 2.81 -3.93 -10.68
C GLY A 157 3.22 -3.70 -9.23
N SER A 158 2.69 -4.46 -8.27
CA SER A 158 3.09 -4.34 -6.87
C SER A 158 4.58 -4.58 -6.68
N ILE A 159 5.23 -3.66 -5.97
CA ILE A 159 6.64 -3.71 -5.60
C ILE A 159 6.84 -3.42 -4.11
N GLY A 160 7.98 -3.86 -3.60
CA GLY A 160 8.49 -3.46 -2.30
C GLY A 160 9.88 -2.83 -2.41
N ILE A 161 10.33 -2.21 -1.32
CA ILE A 161 11.70 -1.70 -1.22
C ILE A 161 12.41 -2.42 -0.08
N TRP A 162 13.40 -3.23 -0.44
CA TRP A 162 14.26 -3.89 0.52
C TRP A 162 15.50 -3.03 0.82
N ILE A 163 15.76 -2.82 2.10
CA ILE A 163 16.90 -2.03 2.61
C ILE A 163 17.77 -2.95 3.47
N PRO A 164 18.74 -3.67 2.86
CA PRO A 164 19.51 -4.72 3.55
C PRO A 164 20.18 -4.26 4.82
N LYS A 165 20.81 -3.07 4.80
CA LYS A 165 21.51 -2.52 5.96
C LYS A 165 20.62 -2.23 7.15
N ARG A 166 19.33 -1.97 6.91
CA ARG A 166 18.30 -1.78 7.95
C ARG A 166 17.56 -3.06 8.29
N ARG A 167 17.80 -4.14 7.55
CA ARG A 167 17.04 -5.40 7.63
C ARG A 167 15.53 -5.14 7.55
N LEU A 168 15.14 -4.20 6.68
CA LEU A 168 13.79 -3.66 6.52
C LEU A 168 13.27 -3.92 5.10
N LEU A 169 12.00 -4.33 5.00
CA LEU A 169 11.25 -4.37 3.76
C LEU A 169 10.03 -3.43 3.86
N LEU A 170 9.84 -2.54 2.91
CA LEU A 170 8.59 -1.79 2.70
C LEU A 170 7.78 -2.56 1.68
N SER A 171 6.56 -2.96 2.01
CA SER A 171 5.82 -3.96 1.21
C SER A 171 4.55 -3.45 0.55
N GLY A 172 4.15 -2.19 0.78
CA GLY A 172 2.84 -1.71 0.33
C GLY A 172 1.72 -2.61 0.87
N ASP A 173 0.86 -3.06 -0.03
CA ASP A 173 -0.26 -3.93 0.31
C ASP A 173 0.00 -5.43 0.09
N ALA A 174 1.15 -5.76 -0.49
CA ALA A 174 1.45 -7.14 -0.85
C ALA A 174 1.54 -8.10 0.36
N LEU A 175 1.94 -7.58 1.54
CA LEU A 175 2.17 -8.38 2.75
C LEU A 175 1.27 -7.94 3.93
N THR A 176 0.11 -7.35 3.65
CA THR A 176 -0.85 -7.00 4.69
C THR A 176 -1.45 -8.27 5.32
N PRO A 177 -1.77 -8.26 6.63
CA PRO A 177 -2.48 -9.37 7.29
C PRO A 177 -3.79 -9.76 6.61
N VAL A 178 -4.45 -8.80 5.95
CA VAL A 178 -5.60 -9.05 5.08
C VAL A 178 -5.13 -8.96 3.63
N MET A 179 -4.79 -10.11 3.05
CA MET A 179 -4.41 -10.21 1.64
C MET A 179 -5.65 -10.00 0.75
N CYS A 180 -5.68 -8.93 -0.03
CA CYS A 180 -6.84 -8.53 -0.82
C CYS A 180 -6.56 -8.66 -2.32
N LEU A 181 -7.17 -9.65 -2.98
CA LEU A 181 -6.97 -10.00 -4.38
C LEU A 181 -8.29 -9.89 -5.15
N ILE A 182 -8.95 -8.70 -5.08
CA ILE A 182 -10.25 -8.42 -5.73
C ILE A 182 -10.29 -7.10 -6.49
N PHE A 183 -9.23 -6.29 -6.42
CA PHE A 183 -9.21 -5.01 -7.10
C PHE A 183 -8.67 -5.13 -8.51
N GLN A 184 -8.83 -4.06 -9.28
CA GLN A 184 -8.31 -4.00 -10.64
C GLN A 184 -6.83 -4.39 -10.69
N ASN A 185 -6.48 -5.21 -11.68
CA ASN A 185 -5.12 -5.67 -11.94
C ASN A 185 -4.53 -6.62 -10.88
N HIS A 186 -5.36 -7.19 -9.97
CA HIS A 186 -4.89 -8.23 -9.07
C HIS A 186 -4.45 -9.48 -9.83
N MET A 187 -3.64 -10.30 -9.19
CA MET A 187 -3.12 -11.55 -9.74
C MET A 187 -3.78 -12.75 -9.02
N PRO A 188 -3.69 -13.95 -9.61
CA PRO A 188 -4.11 -15.20 -8.96
C PRO A 188 -3.45 -15.42 -7.60
N VAL A 189 -4.14 -16.19 -6.72
CA VAL A 189 -3.65 -16.54 -5.37
C VAL A 189 -2.29 -17.23 -5.42
N GLU A 190 -2.06 -18.06 -6.46
CA GLU A 190 -0.77 -18.76 -6.69
C GLU A 190 0.37 -17.76 -6.90
N THR A 191 0.11 -16.63 -7.58
CA THR A 191 1.12 -15.57 -7.75
C THR A 191 1.44 -14.92 -6.40
N GLN A 192 0.41 -14.65 -5.58
CA GLN A 192 0.61 -14.12 -4.23
C GLN A 192 1.42 -15.09 -3.36
N TYR A 193 1.10 -16.40 -3.42
CA TYR A 193 1.83 -17.42 -2.68
C TYR A 193 3.29 -17.48 -3.11
N HIS A 194 3.57 -17.50 -4.41
CA HIS A 194 4.94 -17.49 -4.94
C HIS A 194 5.71 -16.22 -4.53
N THR A 195 5.04 -15.07 -4.49
CA THR A 195 5.65 -13.84 -3.97
C THR A 195 6.07 -13.98 -2.51
N LEU A 196 5.22 -14.59 -1.66
CA LEU A 196 5.57 -14.87 -0.27
C LEU A 196 6.77 -15.81 -0.14
N GLU A 197 6.86 -16.87 -0.98
CA GLU A 197 8.02 -17.75 -1.03
C GLU A 197 9.30 -16.97 -1.35
N CYS A 198 9.30 -16.14 -2.39
CA CYS A 198 10.46 -15.33 -2.77
C CYS A 198 10.87 -14.33 -1.68
N VAL A 199 9.90 -13.71 -1.01
CA VAL A 199 10.15 -12.76 0.09
C VAL A 199 10.76 -13.47 1.30
N LYS A 200 10.36 -14.71 1.57
CA LYS A 200 10.88 -15.52 2.67
C LYS A 200 12.39 -15.75 2.57
N ASP A 201 12.96 -15.75 1.37
CA ASP A 201 14.39 -15.92 1.13
C ASP A 201 15.20 -14.64 1.32
N LEU A 202 14.56 -13.47 1.48
CA LEU A 202 15.24 -12.21 1.73
C LEU A 202 15.69 -12.09 3.18
N ASP A 203 16.85 -11.46 3.38
CA ASP A 203 17.42 -11.22 4.71
C ASP A 203 16.92 -9.90 5.30
N PHE A 204 15.77 -9.96 6.01
CA PHE A 204 15.20 -8.84 6.77
C PHE A 204 14.60 -9.34 8.08
N ASP A 205 14.44 -8.45 9.06
CA ASP A 205 13.88 -8.78 10.37
C ASP A 205 12.40 -8.39 10.48
N TYR A 206 12.04 -7.26 9.85
CA TYR A 206 10.69 -6.72 9.91
C TYR A 206 10.32 -5.99 8.62
N TYR A 207 9.03 -5.82 8.43
CA TYR A 207 8.49 -5.09 7.30
C TYR A 207 7.39 -4.09 7.71
N LEU A 208 7.17 -3.09 6.85
CA LEU A 208 6.11 -2.10 6.96
C LEU A 208 5.14 -2.25 5.79
N THR A 209 3.85 -2.08 6.07
CA THR A 209 2.78 -2.05 5.08
C THR A 209 2.27 -0.62 4.88
N SER A 210 1.37 -0.42 3.91
CA SER A 210 0.78 0.90 3.68
C SER A 210 -0.58 1.10 4.35
N HIS A 211 -0.97 0.22 5.31
CA HIS A 211 -2.21 0.34 6.10
C HIS A 211 -2.02 0.20 7.61
N HIS A 212 -0.78 0.07 8.08
CA HIS A 212 -0.51 -0.09 9.50
C HIS A 212 0.65 0.82 9.93
N ASN A 213 0.47 1.53 11.03
CA ASN A 213 1.49 2.41 11.63
C ASN A 213 2.44 1.65 12.58
N GLN A 214 2.63 0.36 12.35
CA GLN A 214 3.52 -0.54 13.09
C GLN A 214 4.28 -1.46 12.14
N TRP A 215 5.39 -1.99 12.59
CA TRP A 215 6.13 -3.02 11.87
C TRP A 215 5.58 -4.42 12.16
N PHE A 216 5.79 -5.32 11.20
CA PHE A 216 5.50 -6.75 11.33
C PHE A 216 6.80 -7.55 11.30
N PRO A 217 6.95 -8.58 12.17
CA PRO A 217 8.11 -9.44 12.13
C PRO A 217 8.07 -10.32 10.86
N ARG A 218 9.24 -10.70 10.34
CA ARG A 218 9.37 -11.57 9.16
C ARG A 218 8.56 -12.86 9.27
N GLN A 219 8.43 -13.41 10.48
CA GLN A 219 7.66 -14.64 10.74
C GLN A 219 6.17 -14.53 10.37
N THR A 220 5.64 -13.32 10.24
CA THR A 220 4.27 -13.11 9.75
C THR A 220 4.09 -13.67 8.33
N ILE A 221 5.15 -13.75 7.51
CA ILE A 221 5.11 -14.34 6.17
C ILE A 221 4.66 -15.81 6.22
N ASP A 222 5.14 -16.59 7.18
CA ASP A 222 4.73 -17.98 7.35
C ASP A 222 3.21 -18.08 7.67
N ARG A 223 2.68 -17.11 8.42
CA ARG A 223 1.25 -17.04 8.72
C ARG A 223 0.41 -16.69 7.49
N LEU A 224 0.90 -15.78 6.64
CA LEU A 224 0.23 -15.44 5.38
C LEU A 224 0.18 -16.65 4.43
N MET A 225 1.29 -17.35 4.29
CA MET A 225 1.36 -18.58 3.48
C MET A 225 0.39 -19.64 4.02
N GLN A 226 0.41 -19.90 5.32
CA GLN A 226 -0.49 -20.86 5.96
C GLN A 226 -1.98 -20.48 5.78
N CYS A 227 -2.32 -19.19 5.81
CA CYS A 227 -3.67 -18.71 5.53
C CYS A 227 -4.11 -19.11 4.11
N ILE A 228 -3.25 -18.94 3.11
CA ILE A 228 -3.54 -19.35 1.74
C ILE A 228 -3.75 -20.86 1.66
N GLU A 229 -2.84 -21.66 2.24
CA GLU A 229 -2.93 -23.13 2.26
C GLU A 229 -4.23 -23.63 2.93
N ASN A 230 -4.56 -23.06 4.10
CA ASN A 230 -5.75 -23.41 4.86
C ASN A 230 -7.04 -23.00 4.13
N SER A 231 -7.01 -21.95 3.33
CA SER A 231 -8.17 -21.45 2.58
C SER A 231 -8.73 -22.49 1.61
N GLY A 232 -7.89 -23.39 1.08
CA GLY A 232 -8.31 -24.49 0.20
C GLY A 232 -9.30 -25.47 0.81
N LYS A 233 -9.32 -25.60 2.15
CA LYS A 233 -10.23 -26.47 2.92
C LYS A 233 -11.14 -25.67 3.86
N GLY A 234 -10.98 -24.36 3.89
CA GLY A 234 -11.65 -23.47 4.81
C GLY A 234 -13.06 -23.07 4.38
N LYS A 235 -13.78 -22.41 5.30
CA LYS A 235 -15.11 -21.87 5.02
C LYS A 235 -14.96 -20.41 4.56
N TRP A 236 -15.42 -20.15 3.36
CA TRP A 236 -15.46 -18.81 2.78
C TRP A 236 -16.79 -18.13 3.08
N HIS A 237 -16.75 -16.80 3.22
CA HIS A 237 -17.93 -15.96 3.43
C HIS A 237 -18.04 -14.92 2.32
N PRO A 238 -19.26 -14.52 1.92
CA PRO A 238 -19.44 -13.40 1.02
C PRO A 238 -18.76 -12.13 1.59
N TYR A 239 -18.10 -11.38 0.72
CA TYR A 239 -17.43 -10.14 1.07
C TYR A 239 -17.77 -9.04 0.07
N GLN A 240 -17.95 -7.84 0.57
CA GLN A 240 -18.04 -6.63 -0.24
C GLN A 240 -17.14 -5.57 0.38
N TYR A 241 -16.21 -5.05 -0.44
CA TYR A 241 -15.37 -3.93 -0.01
C TYR A 241 -16.24 -2.69 0.21
N PRO A 242 -16.13 -2.03 1.36
CA PRO A 242 -17.09 -1.00 1.77
C PRO A 242 -16.90 0.35 1.07
N TYR A 243 -15.83 0.53 0.29
CA TYR A 243 -15.47 1.78 -0.38
C TYR A 243 -15.38 1.60 -1.90
N PRO A 244 -15.31 2.69 -2.70
CA PRO A 244 -15.06 2.58 -4.13
C PRO A 244 -13.82 1.71 -4.43
N PRO A 245 -13.85 0.82 -5.41
CA PRO A 245 -14.93 0.57 -6.37
C PRO A 245 -16.05 -0.39 -5.88
N TYR A 246 -16.22 -0.59 -4.58
CA TYR A 246 -17.22 -1.50 -3.96
C TYR A 246 -17.10 -2.94 -4.48
N ALA A 247 -15.86 -3.38 -4.67
CA ALA A 247 -15.55 -4.70 -5.20
C ALA A 247 -16.21 -5.80 -4.37
N LYS A 248 -16.70 -6.84 -5.05
CA LYS A 248 -17.34 -8.00 -4.43
C LYS A 248 -16.45 -9.22 -4.57
N GLY A 249 -16.48 -10.07 -3.55
CA GLY A 249 -15.69 -11.28 -3.53
C GLY A 249 -16.12 -12.18 -2.38
N ARG A 250 -15.19 -12.97 -1.94
CA ARG A 250 -15.31 -13.85 -0.76
C ARG A 250 -14.11 -13.67 0.14
N ILE A 251 -14.29 -13.84 1.43
CA ILE A 251 -13.24 -13.76 2.44
C ILE A 251 -13.09 -15.10 3.17
N TYR A 252 -11.86 -15.53 3.31
CA TYR A 252 -11.44 -16.59 4.23
C TYR A 252 -10.77 -15.95 5.44
N LEU A 253 -11.25 -16.28 6.64
CA LEU A 253 -10.69 -15.82 7.91
C LEU A 253 -9.92 -16.99 8.55
N ASP A 254 -8.64 -16.85 8.71
CA ASP A 254 -7.83 -17.83 9.41
C ASP A 254 -7.76 -17.45 10.90
N SER A 255 -8.49 -18.22 11.73
CA SER A 255 -8.65 -18.02 13.16
C SER A 255 -7.67 -18.82 14.03
N MET A 256 -6.61 -19.41 13.43
CA MET A 256 -5.60 -20.12 14.21
C MET A 256 -4.88 -19.19 15.19
N GLU A 257 -4.22 -19.75 16.21
CA GLU A 257 -3.52 -18.99 17.25
C GLU A 257 -2.58 -17.93 16.67
N GLY A 258 -2.69 -16.70 17.14
CA GLY A 258 -1.91 -15.55 16.73
C GLY A 258 -2.76 -14.38 16.23
N GLU A 259 -2.13 -13.43 15.54
CA GLU A 259 -2.85 -12.31 14.93
C GLU A 259 -3.75 -12.82 13.78
N PRO A 260 -5.00 -12.33 13.68
CA PRO A 260 -5.91 -12.75 12.62
C PRO A 260 -5.37 -12.35 11.25
N VAL A 261 -5.37 -13.29 10.34
CA VAL A 261 -5.04 -13.07 8.93
C VAL A 261 -6.21 -13.49 8.06
N ALA A 262 -6.33 -12.89 6.88
CA ALA A 262 -7.43 -13.16 5.97
C ALA A 262 -6.95 -13.16 4.52
N LEU A 263 -7.70 -13.89 3.68
CA LEU A 263 -7.55 -13.86 2.23
C LEU A 263 -8.89 -13.45 1.62
N ILE A 264 -8.88 -12.43 0.77
CA ILE A 264 -10.03 -11.95 0.02
C ILE A 264 -9.75 -12.16 -1.47
N CYS A 265 -10.66 -12.88 -2.15
CA CYS A 265 -10.56 -13.17 -3.58
C CYS A 265 -11.89 -12.88 -4.29
N GLU A 266 -11.85 -12.75 -5.61
CA GLU A 266 -13.05 -12.72 -6.44
C GLU A 266 -13.90 -14.00 -6.27
N SER A 267 -15.23 -13.85 -6.39
CA SER A 267 -16.18 -14.98 -6.19
C SER A 267 -16.19 -15.96 -7.35
N ASP A 268 -15.83 -15.56 -8.56
CA ASP A 268 -16.01 -16.33 -9.80
C ASP A 268 -14.80 -17.16 -10.23
N ARG A 269 -13.67 -17.10 -9.49
CA ARG A 269 -12.50 -17.93 -9.75
C ARG A 269 -12.52 -19.18 -8.87
N GLU A 270 -13.46 -20.10 -9.15
CA GLU A 270 -13.51 -21.43 -8.50
C GLU A 270 -12.29 -22.29 -8.81
N ASP A 271 -11.60 -22.04 -9.92
CA ASP A 271 -10.52 -22.89 -10.46
C ASP A 271 -9.10 -22.51 -9.97
N ASP A 272 -8.92 -21.39 -9.31
CA ASP A 272 -7.58 -20.99 -8.79
C ASP A 272 -7.08 -21.88 -7.61
N ARG A 273 -7.84 -22.91 -7.23
CA ARG A 273 -7.53 -23.85 -6.14
C ARG A 273 -6.98 -25.20 -6.59
N GLY A 274 -6.78 -25.38 -7.86
CA GLY A 274 -6.30 -26.63 -8.40
C GLY A 274 -4.79 -26.68 -8.47
N ASN A 275 -4.15 -27.29 -7.48
CA ASN A 275 -2.73 -27.65 -7.39
C ASN A 275 -1.85 -26.73 -6.51
N LEU A 276 -2.21 -26.53 -5.23
CA LEU A 276 -1.22 -26.32 -4.17
C LEU A 276 -0.87 -27.64 -3.51
#